data_d87bb9aa6baec606bb4200d29261dba0
#
_entry.id   d87bb9aa6baec606bb4200d29261dba0
#
_cell.length_a   1.000
_cell.length_b   1.000
_cell.length_c   1.000
_cell.angle_alpha   90.00
_cell.angle_beta   90.00
_cell.angle_gamma   90.00
#
_symmetry.space_group_name_H-M   'P 1'
#
loop_
_entity.id
_entity.type
_entity.pdbx_description
1 polymer ?
#
loop_
_entity_poly.entity_id
_entity_poly.type
_entity_poly.pdbx_seq_one_letter_code
_entity_poly.pdbx_strand_id
1 'polypeptide(L)'
;GAGGADPDFTGIYGPYTPTSCDGYQYQERNQSDTSLEIRLASEADADISWIAGAYVADIEREVVVAYGADTGNGFLRQPYVPATGPNPTDLMFNDKFDTSVMAIFGQVEFDISDDMELALAARYDREERDVHNQVPNVAASGLSVNALTNPINPAFAANPNGIPDRDATFSQFQPKVTWSWNAADDINVYASWGVGFRSGGFNSIGSEALIDLWYNDNGDGTNPGALVDAQLSVKDEYDKEVSTSFELGSKMEFMDNRLRVNASVFKTEVEDSQFFEFYAGPFGLMRVVTTIEEVEIQGFEMDFNAVITENLSVFGGLGILDSEIIRNTHRPVTQGNDAPQAPDRTYNLGTQFEMTVASGIEMTARLDWQHVGEMAFHSLQGEETPTIWQVFYPGVPITQNFSKATRDAYSTLNARISFDSENWGLTLWGRNITDENYLEEVIPAPEFGGSFIHPGAQDSYGVDFNYRF
;
A
#
# COMPACT_ATOMS: atom_id res chain seq x y z
N GLY A 1 1.78 30.17 4.79
CA GLY A 1 1.17 31.22 5.22
C GLY A 1 1.02 32.42 4.28
N ALA A 2 0.65 32.24 3.01
CA ALA A 2 0.34 33.39 2.16
C ALA A 2 -1.05 33.97 2.46
N GLY A 3 -1.77 33.41 3.34
CA GLY A 3 -3.15 33.76 3.51
C GLY A 3 -3.48 34.75 4.61
N GLY A 4 -2.53 35.38 5.21
CA GLY A 4 -2.81 36.28 6.33
C GLY A 4 -3.72 37.47 6.04
N ALA A 5 -4.26 37.58 4.85
CA ALA A 5 -5.04 38.74 4.49
C ALA A 5 -6.22 38.51 3.52
N ASP A 6 -6.45 37.27 3.13
CA ASP A 6 -7.59 37.04 2.24
C ASP A 6 -8.80 36.52 3.04
N PRO A 7 -9.75 37.38 3.38
CA PRO A 7 -10.98 37.00 4.06
C PRO A 7 -11.87 36.08 3.20
N ASP A 8 -11.54 35.88 1.92
CA ASP A 8 -12.41 35.18 0.97
C ASP A 8 -12.24 33.65 0.97
N PHE A 9 -11.26 33.10 1.71
CA PHE A 9 -11.30 31.69 2.09
C PHE A 9 -12.55 31.28 2.88
N THR A 10 -13.31 32.28 3.34
CA THR A 10 -14.60 32.05 4.00
C THR A 10 -15.63 31.37 3.10
N GLY A 11 -15.44 31.34 1.78
CA GLY A 11 -16.35 30.65 0.84
C GLY A 11 -16.27 29.10 1.00
N ILE A 12 -15.12 28.55 1.40
CA ILE A 12 -14.93 27.10 1.58
C ILE A 12 -15.11 26.71 3.06
N TYR A 13 -14.54 27.48 3.98
CA TYR A 13 -14.48 27.14 5.40
C TYR A 13 -15.43 27.96 6.28
N GLY A 14 -16.27 28.78 5.68
CA GLY A 14 -17.12 29.73 6.43
C GLY A 14 -16.34 30.91 7.03
N PRO A 15 -16.98 31.78 7.77
CA PRO A 15 -16.33 32.93 8.40
C PRO A 15 -15.24 32.44 9.36
N TYR A 16 -14.03 32.98 9.25
CA TYR A 16 -12.96 32.68 10.18
C TYR A 16 -13.35 33.12 11.60
N THR A 17 -13.50 32.13 12.45
CA THR A 17 -13.65 32.33 13.89
C THR A 17 -12.62 31.40 14.58
N PRO A 18 -12.26 31.63 15.85
CA PRO A 18 -11.39 30.69 16.56
C PRO A 18 -11.88 29.25 16.51
N THR A 19 -13.20 29.02 16.44
CA THR A 19 -13.82 27.69 16.37
C THR A 19 -13.92 27.16 14.93
N SER A 20 -13.90 28.01 13.91
CA SER A 20 -13.94 27.54 12.49
C SER A 20 -12.64 26.91 12.03
N CYS A 21 -11.54 27.08 12.78
CA CYS A 21 -10.29 26.38 12.57
C CYS A 21 -10.22 25.02 13.27
N ASP A 22 -11.19 24.69 14.11
CA ASP A 22 -11.23 23.46 14.90
C ASP A 22 -12.04 22.36 14.20
N GLY A 23 -12.05 22.39 12.87
CA GLY A 23 -12.58 21.31 12.04
C GLY A 23 -11.74 20.06 12.20
N TYR A 24 -12.40 18.91 12.26
CA TYR A 24 -11.76 17.61 12.35
C TYR A 24 -12.44 16.59 11.46
N GLN A 25 -11.65 15.60 11.03
CA GLN A 25 -12.15 14.36 10.46
C GLN A 25 -12.01 13.27 11.49
N TYR A 26 -13.11 12.61 11.82
CA TYR A 26 -13.12 11.44 12.69
C TYR A 26 -13.13 10.19 11.82
N GLN A 27 -12.19 9.28 12.07
CA GLN A 27 -12.15 7.98 11.43
C GLN A 27 -12.08 6.89 12.50
N GLU A 28 -12.93 5.89 12.40
CA GLU A 28 -12.88 4.69 13.21
C GLU A 28 -12.88 3.46 12.30
N ARG A 29 -12.01 2.52 12.60
CA ARG A 29 -11.89 1.25 11.88
C ARG A 29 -11.74 0.15 12.91
N ASN A 30 -12.78 -0.63 13.06
CA ASN A 30 -12.81 -1.77 13.95
C ASN A 30 -12.77 -3.05 13.12
N GLN A 31 -12.03 -4.05 13.57
CA GLN A 31 -11.99 -5.37 12.93
C GLN A 31 -11.89 -6.44 13.99
N SER A 32 -12.62 -7.52 13.79
CA SER A 32 -12.45 -8.78 14.51
C SER A 32 -12.48 -9.93 13.51
N ASP A 33 -11.66 -10.94 13.77
CA ASP A 33 -11.61 -12.11 12.92
C ASP A 33 -11.46 -13.40 13.75
N THR A 34 -11.96 -14.49 13.18
CA THR A 34 -11.78 -15.84 13.69
C THR A 34 -11.43 -16.75 12.53
N SER A 35 -10.37 -17.54 12.69
CA SER A 35 -9.94 -18.46 11.64
C SER A 35 -9.61 -19.86 12.19
N LEU A 36 -9.75 -20.85 11.33
CA LEU A 36 -9.36 -22.23 11.59
C LEU A 36 -8.69 -22.80 10.35
N GLU A 37 -7.55 -23.44 10.57
CA GLU A 37 -6.85 -24.20 9.53
C GLU A 37 -6.56 -25.62 10.01
N ILE A 38 -6.78 -26.59 9.13
CA ILE A 38 -6.42 -27.98 9.35
C ILE A 38 -5.48 -28.41 8.23
N ARG A 39 -4.33 -28.98 8.60
CA ARG A 39 -3.34 -29.51 7.67
C ARG A 39 -3.06 -30.99 7.96
N LEU A 40 -2.86 -31.73 6.90
CA LEU A 40 -2.32 -33.09 6.90
C LEU A 40 -1.08 -33.10 6.03
N ALA A 41 -0.04 -33.80 6.45
CA ALA A 41 1.20 -33.93 5.71
C ALA A 41 1.66 -35.39 5.71
N SER A 42 2.45 -35.78 4.70
CA SER A 42 3.14 -37.06 4.67
C SER A 42 4.16 -37.17 5.82
N GLU A 43 4.61 -38.37 6.10
CA GLU A 43 5.81 -38.58 6.94
C GLU A 43 7.04 -37.99 6.26
N ALA A 44 8.03 -37.55 7.05
CA ALA A 44 9.20 -36.84 6.56
C ALA A 44 10.14 -37.69 5.66
N ASP A 45 10.03 -39.03 5.73
CA ASP A 45 10.79 -39.99 4.96
C ASP A 45 9.98 -40.70 3.86
N ALA A 46 8.84 -40.14 3.49
CA ALA A 46 8.01 -40.66 2.42
C ALA A 46 8.67 -40.42 1.04
N ASP A 47 8.56 -41.37 0.13
CA ASP A 47 9.04 -41.28 -1.25
C ASP A 47 8.38 -40.11 -2.03
N ILE A 48 7.18 -39.72 -1.60
CA ILE A 48 6.42 -38.56 -2.12
C ILE A 48 6.03 -37.73 -0.92
N SER A 49 6.55 -36.52 -0.88
CA SER A 49 6.15 -35.53 0.12
C SER A 49 4.87 -34.82 -0.33
N TRP A 50 3.92 -34.70 0.59
CA TRP A 50 2.70 -33.97 0.31
C TRP A 50 2.16 -33.26 1.54
N ILE A 51 1.41 -32.20 1.29
CA ILE A 51 0.58 -31.50 2.26
C ILE A 51 -0.78 -31.23 1.65
N ALA A 52 -1.84 -31.36 2.44
CA ALA A 52 -3.18 -30.97 2.05
C ALA A 52 -3.88 -30.31 3.24
N GLY A 53 -4.73 -29.33 2.99
CA GLY A 53 -5.42 -28.64 4.07
C GLY A 53 -6.66 -27.91 3.62
N ALA A 54 -7.39 -27.44 4.64
CA ALA A 54 -8.55 -26.57 4.50
C ALA A 54 -8.44 -25.39 5.48
N TYR A 55 -8.93 -24.25 5.06
CA TYR A 55 -8.94 -23.01 5.81
C TYR A 55 -10.34 -22.39 5.78
N VAL A 56 -10.79 -21.85 6.91
CA VAL A 56 -12.00 -21.05 7.02
C VAL A 56 -11.71 -19.83 7.88
N ALA A 57 -12.34 -18.69 7.55
CA ALA A 57 -12.30 -17.49 8.38
C ALA A 57 -13.59 -16.70 8.26
N ASP A 58 -13.98 -16.05 9.36
CA ASP A 58 -15.02 -15.04 9.40
C ASP A 58 -14.39 -13.74 9.90
N ILE A 59 -14.61 -12.64 9.17
CA ILE A 59 -14.03 -11.33 9.42
C ILE A 59 -15.15 -10.30 9.45
N GLU A 60 -15.31 -9.62 10.57
CA GLU A 60 -16.19 -8.45 10.70
C GLU A 60 -15.34 -7.18 10.73
N ARG A 61 -15.71 -6.20 9.91
CA ARG A 61 -15.03 -4.90 9.86
C ARG A 61 -16.05 -3.78 9.81
N GLU A 62 -15.80 -2.71 10.57
CA GLU A 62 -16.59 -1.49 10.53
C GLU A 62 -15.68 -0.30 10.13
N VAL A 63 -16.17 0.55 9.25
CA VAL A 63 -15.48 1.76 8.80
C VAL A 63 -16.42 2.94 8.98
N VAL A 64 -15.99 3.91 9.79
CA VAL A 64 -16.73 5.13 10.07
C VAL A 64 -15.89 6.34 9.66
N VAL A 65 -16.48 7.27 8.90
CA VAL A 65 -15.86 8.55 8.57
C VAL A 65 -16.89 9.66 8.80
N ALA A 66 -16.55 10.57 9.70
CA ALA A 66 -17.38 11.74 10.01
C ALA A 66 -16.54 13.02 10.02
N TYR A 67 -17.19 14.11 9.73
CA TYR A 67 -16.60 15.45 9.76
C TYR A 67 -17.34 16.33 10.75
N GLY A 68 -16.62 17.17 11.45
CA GLY A 68 -17.21 18.06 12.43
C GLY A 68 -16.33 19.27 12.71
N ALA A 69 -16.87 20.18 13.51
CA ALA A 69 -16.13 21.30 14.06
C ALA A 69 -16.35 21.37 15.57
N ASP A 70 -15.29 21.63 16.33
CA ASP A 70 -15.43 21.91 17.76
C ASP A 70 -16.03 23.30 17.95
N THR A 71 -17.26 23.34 18.44
CA THR A 71 -17.98 24.58 18.77
C THR A 71 -17.72 25.05 20.20
N GLY A 72 -16.64 24.61 20.80
CA GLY A 72 -16.26 24.94 22.18
C GLY A 72 -16.63 23.90 23.23
N ASN A 73 -17.08 22.70 22.79
CA ASN A 73 -17.43 21.60 23.70
C ASN A 73 -16.34 20.49 23.75
N GLY A 74 -15.22 20.71 23.06
CA GLY A 74 -14.15 19.71 22.92
C GLY A 74 -14.50 18.56 22.00
N PHE A 75 -13.52 17.71 21.71
CA PHE A 75 -13.70 16.53 20.88
C PHE A 75 -14.61 15.51 21.58
N LEU A 76 -15.66 15.06 20.88
CA LEU A 76 -16.51 13.98 21.32
C LEU A 76 -16.19 12.73 20.51
N ARG A 77 -15.82 11.62 21.17
CA ARG A 77 -15.65 10.32 20.53
C ARG A 77 -17.00 9.71 20.20
N GLN A 78 -17.69 10.33 19.24
CA GLN A 78 -19.01 9.94 18.79
C GLN A 78 -19.10 10.17 17.29
N PRO A 79 -19.27 9.13 16.48
CA PRO A 79 -19.24 9.26 15.02
C PRO A 79 -20.36 10.14 14.46
N TYR A 80 -21.53 10.11 15.07
CA TYR A 80 -22.66 10.91 14.65
C TYR A 80 -23.24 11.72 15.81
N VAL A 81 -23.28 13.02 15.62
CA VAL A 81 -23.97 13.99 16.49
C VAL A 81 -24.94 14.78 15.62
N PRO A 82 -26.26 14.76 15.89
CA PRO A 82 -27.25 15.50 15.13
C PRO A 82 -26.97 17.00 15.10
N ALA A 83 -27.50 17.71 14.11
CA ALA A 83 -27.34 19.16 13.93
C ALA A 83 -27.76 20.02 15.15
N THR A 84 -28.60 19.49 16.03
CA THR A 84 -29.03 20.13 17.29
C THR A 84 -28.19 19.73 18.50
N GLY A 85 -27.24 18.83 18.33
CA GLY A 85 -26.37 18.37 19.42
C GLY A 85 -25.12 19.24 19.61
N PRO A 86 -24.34 18.98 20.68
CA PRO A 86 -23.05 19.63 20.87
C PRO A 86 -22.04 19.11 19.85
N ASN A 87 -21.29 20.00 19.17
CA ASN A 87 -20.34 19.66 18.12
C ASN A 87 -20.93 18.72 17.05
N PRO A 88 -21.92 19.19 16.27
CA PRO A 88 -22.57 18.37 15.24
C PRO A 88 -21.57 17.78 14.26
N THR A 89 -21.84 16.57 13.78
CA THR A 89 -20.99 15.88 12.79
C THR A 89 -21.78 15.54 11.54
N ASP A 90 -21.09 15.54 10.41
CA ASP A 90 -21.56 14.97 9.16
C ASP A 90 -20.99 13.57 9.02
N LEU A 91 -21.81 12.55 9.28
CA LEU A 91 -21.44 11.14 9.15
C LEU A 91 -21.53 10.74 7.67
N MET A 92 -20.40 10.76 6.98
CA MET A 92 -20.36 10.49 5.54
C MET A 92 -20.41 9.00 5.23
N PHE A 93 -19.59 8.20 5.93
CA PHE A 93 -19.54 6.78 5.77
C PHE A 93 -19.70 6.09 7.12
N ASN A 94 -20.49 5.04 7.15
CA ASN A 94 -20.60 4.10 8.24
C ASN A 94 -21.04 2.77 7.65
N ASP A 95 -20.05 1.93 7.32
CA ASP A 95 -20.26 0.67 6.64
C ASP A 95 -19.75 -0.47 7.50
N LYS A 96 -20.58 -1.50 7.65
CA LYS A 96 -20.21 -2.77 8.22
C LYS A 96 -19.97 -3.77 7.09
N PHE A 97 -18.81 -4.42 7.13
CA PHE A 97 -18.39 -5.45 6.19
C PHE A 97 -18.30 -6.77 6.92
N ASP A 98 -18.99 -7.78 6.41
CA ASP A 98 -18.90 -9.15 6.86
C ASP A 98 -18.25 -9.99 5.73
N THR A 99 -17.21 -10.76 6.04
CA THR A 99 -16.48 -11.55 5.06
C THR A 99 -16.31 -12.98 5.57
N SER A 100 -16.79 -13.95 4.79
CA SER A 100 -16.56 -15.37 5.03
C SER A 100 -15.57 -15.92 3.99
N VAL A 101 -14.54 -16.60 4.44
CA VAL A 101 -13.49 -17.18 3.59
C VAL A 101 -13.49 -18.68 3.75
N MET A 102 -13.43 -19.40 2.63
CA MET A 102 -13.21 -20.85 2.58
C MET A 102 -12.10 -21.15 1.56
N ALA A 103 -11.16 -22.00 1.94
CA ALA A 103 -10.13 -22.48 1.03
C ALA A 103 -9.80 -23.95 1.24
N ILE A 104 -9.41 -24.60 0.14
CA ILE A 104 -8.76 -25.91 0.12
C ILE A 104 -7.43 -25.78 -0.62
N PHE A 105 -6.42 -26.49 -0.14
CA PHE A 105 -5.11 -26.44 -0.75
C PHE A 105 -4.35 -27.76 -0.62
N GLY A 106 -3.38 -27.94 -1.51
CA GLY A 106 -2.46 -29.07 -1.43
C GLY A 106 -1.22 -28.84 -2.27
N GLN A 107 -0.18 -29.59 -1.93
CA GLN A 107 1.09 -29.63 -2.64
C GLN A 107 1.58 -31.08 -2.63
N VAL A 108 2.23 -31.46 -3.71
CA VAL A 108 2.92 -32.74 -3.86
C VAL A 108 4.30 -32.45 -4.40
N GLU A 109 5.31 -33.02 -3.79
CA GLU A 109 6.73 -32.96 -4.20
C GLU A 109 7.23 -34.37 -4.47
N PHE A 110 7.94 -34.53 -5.56
CA PHE A 110 8.53 -35.81 -5.94
C PHE A 110 9.81 -35.64 -6.74
N ASP A 111 10.75 -36.50 -6.48
CA ASP A 111 11.99 -36.55 -7.19
C ASP A 111 11.76 -37.14 -8.60
N ILE A 112 12.12 -36.40 -9.64
CA ILE A 112 12.13 -36.87 -11.03
C ILE A 112 13.38 -37.73 -11.26
N SER A 113 14.48 -37.34 -10.62
CA SER A 113 15.77 -38.02 -10.58
C SER A 113 16.51 -37.67 -9.29
N ASP A 114 17.67 -38.24 -9.04
CA ASP A 114 18.51 -37.94 -7.88
C ASP A 114 18.89 -36.46 -7.77
N ASP A 115 18.86 -35.72 -8.90
CA ASP A 115 19.26 -34.31 -8.99
C ASP A 115 18.07 -33.37 -9.30
N MET A 116 16.86 -33.88 -9.55
CA MET A 116 15.72 -33.08 -9.99
C MET A 116 14.47 -33.35 -9.18
N GLU A 117 13.85 -32.28 -8.71
CA GLU A 117 12.59 -32.28 -7.98
C GLU A 117 11.52 -31.50 -8.74
N LEU A 118 10.28 -31.94 -8.67
CA LEU A 118 9.10 -31.23 -9.16
C LEU A 118 8.08 -31.09 -8.01
N ALA A 119 7.70 -29.86 -7.72
CA ALA A 119 6.62 -29.53 -6.81
C ALA A 119 5.40 -29.01 -7.57
N LEU A 120 4.24 -29.60 -7.28
CA LEU A 120 2.95 -29.17 -7.82
C LEU A 120 2.07 -28.75 -6.67
N ALA A 121 1.60 -27.51 -6.66
CA ALA A 121 0.69 -27.01 -5.66
C ALA A 121 -0.55 -26.40 -6.30
N ALA A 122 -1.65 -26.44 -5.55
CA ALA A 122 -2.88 -25.78 -5.93
C ALA A 122 -3.63 -25.33 -4.68
N ARG A 123 -4.29 -24.17 -4.80
CA ARG A 123 -5.21 -23.64 -3.81
C ARG A 123 -6.46 -23.13 -4.51
N TYR A 124 -7.60 -23.34 -3.92
CA TYR A 124 -8.85 -22.74 -4.35
C TYR A 124 -9.47 -21.99 -3.18
N ASP A 125 -9.70 -20.71 -3.37
CA ASP A 125 -10.35 -19.83 -2.41
C ASP A 125 -11.72 -19.42 -2.91
N ARG A 126 -12.65 -19.27 -1.95
CA ARG A 126 -13.94 -18.62 -2.14
C ARG A 126 -14.20 -17.69 -0.97
N GLU A 127 -14.41 -16.43 -1.29
CA GLU A 127 -14.73 -15.38 -0.34
C GLU A 127 -16.10 -14.78 -0.65
N GLU A 128 -16.97 -14.74 0.34
CA GLU A 128 -18.26 -14.05 0.29
C GLU A 128 -18.13 -12.80 1.14
N ARG A 129 -18.52 -11.65 0.56
CA ARG A 129 -18.45 -10.35 1.21
C ARG A 129 -19.77 -9.65 1.16
N ASP A 130 -20.25 -9.21 2.31
CA ASP A 130 -21.44 -8.40 2.47
C ASP A 130 -21.04 -7.01 2.98
N VAL A 131 -21.78 -5.98 2.56
CA VAL A 131 -21.62 -4.62 3.07
C VAL A 131 -23.00 -4.02 3.39
N HIS A 132 -23.10 -3.47 4.61
CA HIS A 132 -24.29 -2.82 5.13
C HIS A 132 -24.00 -1.36 5.43
N ASN A 133 -24.72 -0.45 4.78
CA ASN A 133 -24.59 0.97 5.05
C ASN A 133 -25.46 1.38 6.25
N GLN A 134 -24.88 2.06 7.23
CA GLN A 134 -25.52 2.48 8.47
C GLN A 134 -25.66 4.02 8.57
N VAL A 135 -25.35 4.76 7.49
CA VAL A 135 -25.49 6.22 7.48
C VAL A 135 -26.97 6.60 7.55
N PRO A 136 -27.38 7.52 8.43
CA PRO A 136 -28.75 8.02 8.45
C PRO A 136 -29.04 8.89 7.23
N ASN A 137 -30.24 8.78 6.67
CA ASN A 137 -30.69 9.67 5.60
C ASN A 137 -31.11 11.03 6.19
N VAL A 138 -30.14 11.89 6.38
CA VAL A 138 -30.31 13.24 6.96
C VAL A 138 -29.55 14.28 6.15
N ALA A 139 -29.98 15.52 6.25
CA ALA A 139 -29.26 16.66 5.68
C ALA A 139 -27.93 16.89 6.42
N ALA A 140 -26.94 17.45 5.73
CA ALA A 140 -25.71 17.91 6.35
C ALA A 140 -25.99 18.95 7.44
N SER A 141 -25.13 18.97 8.46
CA SER A 141 -25.29 19.86 9.63
C SER A 141 -25.15 21.36 9.28
N GLY A 142 -24.52 21.67 8.16
CA GLY A 142 -24.20 23.03 7.74
C GLY A 142 -22.99 23.64 8.50
N LEU A 143 -22.37 22.90 9.40
CA LEU A 143 -21.17 23.30 10.14
C LEU A 143 -19.89 22.80 9.46
N SER A 144 -19.97 21.73 8.69
CA SER A 144 -18.91 21.30 7.82
C SER A 144 -19.07 21.91 6.43
N VAL A 145 -18.00 21.89 5.66
CA VAL A 145 -17.98 22.36 4.26
C VAL A 145 -18.92 21.54 3.38
N ASN A 146 -19.36 20.39 3.86
CA ASN A 146 -20.36 19.52 3.23
C ASN A 146 -21.80 20.06 3.20
N ALA A 147 -22.02 21.30 3.58
CA ALA A 147 -23.34 21.97 3.41
C ALA A 147 -23.90 21.88 1.98
N LEU A 148 -23.09 21.48 1.00
CA LEU A 148 -23.48 21.27 -0.38
C LEU A 148 -24.01 19.84 -0.64
N THR A 149 -23.75 18.87 0.23
CA THR A 149 -24.32 17.52 0.12
C THR A 149 -25.61 17.41 0.94
N ASN A 150 -26.72 17.25 0.27
CA ASN A 150 -28.01 17.01 0.90
C ASN A 150 -28.74 15.92 0.10
N PRO A 151 -28.80 14.69 0.59
CA PRO A 151 -28.40 14.18 1.92
C PRO A 151 -26.88 14.08 2.15
N ILE A 152 -26.45 13.82 3.40
CA ILE A 152 -25.03 13.72 3.79
C ILE A 152 -24.27 12.72 2.92
N ASN A 153 -24.79 11.50 2.72
CA ASN A 153 -24.25 10.55 1.76
C ASN A 153 -25.01 10.69 0.44
N PRO A 154 -24.34 11.08 -0.67
CA PRO A 154 -24.99 11.32 -1.95
C PRO A 154 -25.71 10.10 -2.55
N ALA A 155 -25.35 8.87 -2.17
CA ALA A 155 -26.04 7.66 -2.63
C ALA A 155 -27.53 7.63 -2.26
N PHE A 156 -27.97 8.40 -1.25
CA PHE A 156 -29.40 8.54 -0.94
C PHE A 156 -30.20 9.28 -2.03
N ALA A 157 -29.54 10.03 -2.92
CA ALA A 157 -30.23 10.67 -4.04
C ALA A 157 -30.92 9.61 -4.94
N ALA A 158 -30.23 8.50 -5.19
CA ALA A 158 -30.79 7.36 -5.91
C ALA A 158 -31.57 6.40 -5.02
N ASN A 159 -31.37 6.43 -3.70
CA ASN A 159 -31.91 5.48 -2.73
C ASN A 159 -32.62 6.18 -1.56
N PRO A 160 -33.70 6.96 -1.79
CA PRO A 160 -34.31 7.81 -0.76
C PRO A 160 -34.93 7.04 0.41
N ASN A 161 -35.21 5.75 0.23
CA ASN A 161 -35.78 4.87 1.27
C ASN A 161 -34.72 4.07 2.06
N GLY A 162 -33.46 4.21 1.74
CA GLY A 162 -32.34 3.47 2.33
C GLY A 162 -31.39 2.95 1.26
N ILE A 163 -30.10 3.03 1.52
CA ILE A 163 -29.08 2.44 0.64
C ILE A 163 -29.15 0.92 0.82
N PRO A 164 -29.31 0.14 -0.26
CA PRO A 164 -29.42 -1.31 -0.15
C PRO A 164 -28.07 -1.93 0.25
N ASP A 165 -28.16 -3.01 1.00
CA ASP A 165 -27.01 -3.89 1.24
C ASP A 165 -26.51 -4.45 -0.09
N ARG A 166 -25.22 -4.77 -0.15
CA ARG A 166 -24.59 -5.38 -1.32
C ARG A 166 -23.83 -6.62 -0.89
N ASP A 167 -23.76 -7.59 -1.76
CA ASP A 167 -22.98 -8.80 -1.61
C ASP A 167 -22.17 -9.09 -2.88
N ALA A 168 -21.02 -9.71 -2.70
CA ALA A 168 -20.18 -10.19 -3.80
C ALA A 168 -19.46 -11.49 -3.40
N THR A 169 -19.22 -12.35 -4.38
CA THR A 169 -18.44 -13.58 -4.19
C THR A 169 -17.25 -13.58 -5.11
N PHE A 170 -16.06 -13.72 -4.53
CA PHE A 170 -14.81 -13.83 -5.26
C PHE A 170 -14.24 -15.23 -5.09
N SER A 171 -13.80 -15.82 -6.17
CA SER A 171 -13.15 -17.13 -6.12
C SER A 171 -11.99 -17.20 -7.10
N GLN A 172 -10.97 -17.96 -6.72
CA GLN A 172 -9.79 -18.12 -7.55
C GLN A 172 -9.13 -19.48 -7.35
N PHE A 173 -8.80 -20.12 -8.47
CA PHE A 173 -7.90 -21.26 -8.50
C PHE A 173 -6.47 -20.76 -8.69
N GLN A 174 -5.57 -21.20 -7.81
CA GLN A 174 -4.17 -20.73 -7.74
C GLN A 174 -3.23 -21.93 -7.87
N PRO A 175 -2.90 -22.37 -9.10
CA PRO A 175 -1.90 -23.38 -9.34
C PRO A 175 -0.50 -22.81 -9.18
N LYS A 176 0.45 -23.66 -8.76
CA LYS A 176 1.88 -23.38 -8.79
C LYS A 176 2.64 -24.62 -9.19
N VAL A 177 3.62 -24.44 -10.06
CA VAL A 177 4.58 -25.46 -10.47
C VAL A 177 5.98 -24.93 -10.19
N THR A 178 6.80 -25.74 -9.51
CA THR A 178 8.22 -25.42 -9.27
C THR A 178 9.06 -26.63 -9.69
N TRP A 179 10.01 -26.41 -10.55
CA TRP A 179 11.04 -27.38 -10.91
C TRP A 179 12.36 -26.91 -10.33
N SER A 180 13.12 -27.82 -9.75
CA SER A 180 14.44 -27.59 -9.17
C SER A 180 15.41 -28.63 -9.67
N TRP A 181 16.62 -28.21 -9.98
CA TRP A 181 17.71 -29.06 -10.48
C TRP A 181 19.02 -28.71 -9.81
N ASN A 182 19.60 -29.66 -9.12
CA ASN A 182 20.96 -29.61 -8.61
C ASN A 182 21.96 -29.90 -9.75
N ALA A 183 22.25 -28.82 -10.53
CA ALA A 183 23.11 -28.90 -11.73
C ALA A 183 24.55 -29.27 -11.39
N ALA A 184 24.97 -28.99 -10.16
CA ALA A 184 26.24 -29.44 -9.53
C ALA A 184 26.07 -29.46 -8.01
N ASP A 185 27.03 -29.99 -7.28
CA ASP A 185 27.00 -30.06 -5.80
C ASP A 185 26.74 -28.68 -5.16
N ASP A 186 27.24 -27.64 -5.79
CA ASP A 186 27.17 -26.24 -5.28
C ASP A 186 26.24 -25.32 -6.14
N ILE A 187 25.48 -25.87 -7.07
CA ILE A 187 24.64 -25.09 -7.99
C ILE A 187 23.27 -25.74 -8.09
N ASN A 188 22.26 -25.02 -7.60
CA ASN A 188 20.85 -25.30 -7.82
C ASN A 188 20.25 -24.29 -8.82
N VAL A 189 19.51 -24.79 -9.80
CA VAL A 189 18.74 -23.99 -10.76
C VAL A 189 17.27 -24.32 -10.57
N TYR A 190 16.42 -23.32 -10.58
CA TYR A 190 14.99 -23.54 -10.45
C TYR A 190 14.19 -22.69 -11.44
N ALA A 191 13.02 -23.19 -11.78
CA ALA A 191 12.00 -22.45 -12.51
C ALA A 191 10.66 -22.59 -11.80
N SER A 192 9.92 -21.50 -11.66
CA SER A 192 8.60 -21.53 -11.07
C SER A 192 7.60 -20.76 -11.93
N TRP A 193 6.38 -21.25 -11.94
CA TRP A 193 5.21 -20.57 -12.48
C TRP A 193 4.07 -20.70 -11.48
N GLY A 194 3.30 -19.63 -11.27
CA GLY A 194 2.19 -19.67 -10.35
C GLY A 194 1.22 -18.53 -10.55
N VAL A 195 0.00 -18.76 -10.07
CA VAL A 195 -1.09 -17.79 -10.04
C VAL A 195 -1.39 -17.45 -8.58
N GLY A 196 -1.45 -16.16 -8.29
CA GLY A 196 -1.89 -15.62 -7.01
C GLY A 196 -3.09 -14.69 -7.19
N PHE A 197 -3.78 -14.35 -6.11
CA PHE A 197 -4.84 -13.36 -6.17
C PHE A 197 -4.98 -12.56 -4.88
N ARG A 198 -5.59 -11.39 -5.02
CA ARG A 198 -6.15 -10.60 -3.94
C ARG A 198 -7.64 -10.44 -4.19
N SER A 199 -8.46 -10.73 -3.19
CA SER A 199 -9.91 -10.67 -3.31
C SER A 199 -10.38 -9.26 -3.65
N GLY A 200 -11.44 -9.16 -4.43
CA GLY A 200 -12.20 -7.93 -4.64
C GLY A 200 -12.91 -7.47 -3.38
N GLY A 201 -13.69 -6.42 -3.48
CA GLY A 201 -14.40 -5.89 -2.32
C GLY A 201 -15.19 -4.62 -2.60
N PHE A 202 -15.48 -3.92 -1.51
CA PHE A 202 -16.27 -2.70 -1.56
C PHE A 202 -15.47 -1.52 -1.02
N ASN A 203 -15.56 -0.39 -1.71
CA ASN A 203 -15.29 0.92 -1.16
C ASN A 203 -16.40 1.29 -0.15
N SER A 204 -16.23 2.35 0.61
CA SER A 204 -17.33 2.88 1.41
C SER A 204 -18.50 3.25 0.50
N ILE A 205 -19.70 2.79 0.88
CA ILE A 205 -20.89 2.95 0.04
C ILE A 205 -21.23 4.42 -0.15
N GLY A 206 -21.34 4.82 -1.41
CA GLY A 206 -21.55 6.20 -1.83
C GLY A 206 -20.28 6.92 -2.28
N SER A 207 -19.14 6.23 -2.32
CA SER A 207 -17.88 6.77 -2.89
C SER A 207 -18.06 7.13 -4.37
N GLU A 208 -18.68 6.24 -5.17
CA GLU A 208 -19.04 6.50 -6.57
C GLU A 208 -19.89 7.76 -6.71
N ALA A 209 -20.99 7.84 -5.97
CA ALA A 209 -21.90 8.99 -6.03
C ALA A 209 -21.23 10.29 -5.57
N LEU A 210 -20.26 10.22 -4.64
CA LEU A 210 -19.53 11.39 -4.17
C LEU A 210 -18.54 11.90 -5.22
N ILE A 211 -17.84 11.00 -5.89
CA ILE A 211 -16.92 11.36 -6.97
C ILE A 211 -17.70 11.92 -8.16
N ASP A 212 -18.79 11.30 -8.55
CA ASP A 212 -19.67 11.83 -9.61
C ASP A 212 -20.18 13.22 -9.28
N LEU A 213 -20.60 13.44 -8.03
CA LEU A 213 -21.10 14.73 -7.59
C LEU A 213 -20.06 15.85 -7.68
N TRP A 214 -18.81 15.58 -7.31
CA TRP A 214 -17.80 16.61 -7.15
C TRP A 214 -16.77 16.70 -8.29
N TYR A 215 -16.51 15.60 -8.98
CA TYR A 215 -15.39 15.51 -9.95
C TYR A 215 -15.83 15.18 -11.37
N ASN A 216 -17.05 14.70 -11.57
CA ASN A 216 -17.53 14.34 -12.91
C ASN A 216 -18.66 15.26 -13.36
N ASP A 217 -18.35 16.24 -14.21
CA ASP A 217 -19.36 16.96 -14.99
C ASP A 217 -19.50 16.24 -16.34
N ASN A 218 -20.63 15.58 -16.55
CA ASN A 218 -20.90 14.86 -17.79
C ASN A 218 -21.05 15.79 -19.01
N GLY A 219 -20.85 17.09 -18.85
CA GLY A 219 -21.01 18.08 -19.94
C GLY A 219 -22.46 18.24 -20.43
N ASP A 220 -23.40 17.50 -19.88
CA ASP A 220 -24.82 17.53 -20.19
C ASP A 220 -25.61 18.45 -19.24
N GLY A 221 -24.92 19.06 -18.27
CA GLY A 221 -25.52 19.94 -17.27
C GLY A 221 -26.38 19.20 -16.24
N THR A 222 -26.31 17.86 -16.18
CA THR A 222 -27.07 17.06 -15.20
C THR A 222 -26.45 17.15 -13.80
N ASN A 223 -25.18 17.52 -13.71
CA ASN A 223 -24.47 17.69 -12.44
C ASN A 223 -23.90 19.10 -12.28
N PRO A 224 -24.75 20.15 -12.05
CA PRO A 224 -24.28 21.50 -11.92
C PRO A 224 -23.47 21.79 -10.65
N GLY A 225 -23.30 20.78 -9.77
CA GLY A 225 -22.48 20.85 -8.57
C GLY A 225 -21.04 20.37 -8.79
N ALA A 226 -20.73 19.74 -9.92
CA ALA A 226 -19.38 19.28 -10.18
C ALA A 226 -18.39 20.45 -10.24
N LEU A 227 -17.28 20.30 -9.56
CA LEU A 227 -16.22 21.31 -9.52
C LEU A 227 -15.29 21.21 -10.73
N VAL A 228 -15.19 20.03 -11.30
CA VAL A 228 -14.35 19.70 -12.45
C VAL A 228 -15.00 18.59 -13.28
N ASP A 229 -14.55 18.45 -14.52
CA ASP A 229 -14.86 17.31 -15.38
C ASP A 229 -13.62 16.41 -15.51
N ALA A 230 -13.40 15.58 -14.50
CA ALA A 230 -12.25 14.69 -14.44
C ALA A 230 -12.53 13.31 -15.09
N GLN A 231 -13.79 13.00 -15.37
CA GLN A 231 -14.24 11.75 -16.01
C GLN A 231 -13.72 10.48 -15.30
N LEU A 232 -13.70 10.49 -13.98
CA LEU A 232 -13.19 9.38 -13.16
C LEU A 232 -14.18 8.23 -13.10
N SER A 233 -13.69 7.01 -13.23
CA SER A 233 -14.51 5.79 -13.14
C SER A 233 -14.34 5.11 -11.78
N VAL A 234 -14.71 5.81 -10.70
CA VAL A 234 -14.75 5.21 -9.35
C VAL A 234 -16.01 4.40 -9.19
N LYS A 235 -15.90 3.24 -8.54
CA LYS A 235 -16.99 2.35 -8.20
C LYS A 235 -17.04 2.04 -6.72
N ASP A 236 -18.24 1.77 -6.19
CA ASP A 236 -18.40 1.27 -4.82
C ASP A 236 -17.94 -0.19 -4.66
N GLU A 237 -17.84 -0.94 -5.76
CA GLU A 237 -17.31 -2.31 -5.81
C GLU A 237 -16.10 -2.36 -6.73
N TYR A 238 -15.10 -3.17 -6.36
CA TYR A 238 -13.91 -3.42 -7.18
C TYR A 238 -13.62 -4.91 -7.29
N ASP A 239 -13.10 -5.30 -8.46
CA ASP A 239 -12.82 -6.69 -8.80
C ASP A 239 -11.61 -7.26 -8.05
N LYS A 240 -11.48 -8.59 -8.08
CA LYS A 240 -10.29 -9.28 -7.58
C LYS A 240 -9.10 -9.02 -8.49
N GLU A 241 -7.93 -8.82 -7.89
CA GLU A 241 -6.66 -8.77 -8.58
C GLU A 241 -6.11 -10.19 -8.76
N VAL A 242 -5.62 -10.52 -9.94
CA VAL A 242 -4.99 -11.81 -10.24
C VAL A 242 -3.58 -11.56 -10.78
N SER A 243 -2.59 -12.22 -10.21
CA SER A 243 -1.20 -12.17 -10.66
C SER A 243 -0.76 -13.52 -11.21
N THR A 244 -0.17 -13.51 -12.40
CA THR A 244 0.50 -14.68 -13.00
C THR A 244 1.98 -14.38 -13.06
N SER A 245 2.79 -15.19 -12.36
CA SER A 245 4.23 -14.97 -12.25
C SER A 245 5.01 -16.15 -12.81
N PHE A 246 6.09 -15.82 -13.50
CA PHE A 246 7.13 -16.76 -13.95
C PHE A 246 8.49 -16.29 -13.41
N GLU A 247 9.28 -17.21 -12.88
CA GLU A 247 10.61 -16.95 -12.36
C GLU A 247 11.57 -18.06 -12.77
N LEU A 248 12.80 -17.67 -13.13
CA LEU A 248 13.93 -18.56 -13.36
C LEU A 248 15.11 -18.06 -12.54
N GLY A 249 15.67 -18.91 -11.68
CA GLY A 249 16.75 -18.50 -10.81
C GLY A 249 17.79 -19.60 -10.56
N SER A 250 18.85 -19.19 -9.89
CA SER A 250 19.92 -20.08 -9.45
C SER A 250 20.43 -19.69 -8.07
N LYS A 251 20.71 -20.69 -7.24
CA LYS A 251 21.39 -20.58 -5.96
C LYS A 251 22.74 -21.26 -6.08
N MET A 252 23.80 -20.53 -5.78
CA MET A 252 25.18 -20.97 -6.04
C MET A 252 26.03 -20.78 -4.80
N GLU A 253 26.87 -21.76 -4.50
CA GLU A 253 27.87 -21.71 -3.43
C GLU A 253 29.25 -21.93 -4.04
N PHE A 254 30.21 -21.11 -3.66
CA PHE A 254 31.58 -21.16 -4.19
C PHE A 254 32.60 -21.04 -3.05
N MET A 255 33.85 -21.46 -3.32
CA MET A 255 34.99 -21.27 -2.41
C MET A 255 34.76 -21.95 -1.04
N ASP A 256 34.35 -23.22 -1.02
CA ASP A 256 34.01 -23.95 0.21
C ASP A 256 32.95 -23.19 1.05
N ASN A 257 31.85 -22.79 0.46
CA ASN A 257 30.72 -22.05 1.04
C ASN A 257 31.06 -20.64 1.57
N ARG A 258 32.21 -20.09 1.19
CA ARG A 258 32.59 -18.70 1.56
C ARG A 258 31.92 -17.66 0.72
N LEU A 259 31.40 -17.97 -0.45
CA LEU A 259 30.66 -17.11 -1.31
C LEU A 259 29.32 -17.77 -1.71
N ARG A 260 28.21 -17.17 -1.32
CA ARG A 260 26.88 -17.54 -1.78
C ARG A 260 26.36 -16.45 -2.69
N VAL A 261 25.77 -16.85 -3.81
CA VAL A 261 25.13 -15.94 -4.78
C VAL A 261 23.79 -16.55 -5.17
N ASN A 262 22.73 -15.77 -5.04
CA ASN A 262 21.42 -16.09 -5.60
C ASN A 262 21.12 -15.08 -6.69
N ALA A 263 20.55 -15.53 -7.80
CA ALA A 263 20.15 -14.65 -8.89
C ALA A 263 18.88 -15.18 -9.55
N SER A 264 17.95 -14.28 -9.91
CA SER A 264 16.74 -14.63 -10.62
C SER A 264 16.33 -13.57 -11.63
N VAL A 265 15.59 -14.01 -12.64
CA VAL A 265 14.82 -13.18 -13.54
C VAL A 265 13.35 -13.56 -13.40
N PHE A 266 12.47 -12.58 -13.45
CA PHE A 266 11.04 -12.81 -13.31
C PHE A 266 10.23 -11.94 -14.24
N LYS A 267 9.01 -12.40 -14.51
CA LYS A 267 7.96 -11.65 -15.18
C LYS A 267 6.64 -11.94 -14.47
N THR A 268 5.89 -10.89 -14.16
CA THR A 268 4.57 -10.96 -13.53
C THR A 268 3.60 -10.11 -14.34
N GLU A 269 2.48 -10.69 -14.71
CA GLU A 269 1.33 -10.02 -15.30
C GLU A 269 0.26 -9.92 -14.20
N VAL A 270 -0.26 -8.71 -13.98
CA VAL A 270 -1.29 -8.44 -12.98
C VAL A 270 -2.53 -7.95 -13.67
N GLU A 271 -3.62 -8.71 -13.55
CA GLU A 271 -4.95 -8.34 -14.01
C GLU A 271 -5.73 -7.69 -12.87
N ASP A 272 -6.44 -6.59 -13.16
CA ASP A 272 -7.27 -5.84 -12.24
C ASP A 272 -6.51 -5.40 -10.97
N SER A 273 -5.30 -4.86 -11.15
CA SER A 273 -4.44 -4.41 -10.06
C SER A 273 -5.15 -3.38 -9.19
N GLN A 274 -5.29 -3.70 -7.90
CA GLN A 274 -5.96 -2.86 -6.92
C GLN A 274 -5.02 -1.76 -6.45
N PHE A 275 -5.28 -0.56 -6.91
CA PHE A 275 -4.57 0.63 -6.51
C PHE A 275 -5.52 1.57 -5.74
N PHE A 276 -5.06 2.17 -4.65
CA PHE A 276 -5.88 3.14 -3.94
C PHE A 276 -5.44 4.57 -4.26
N GLU A 277 -6.44 5.39 -4.50
CA GLU A 277 -6.28 6.81 -4.75
C GLU A 277 -6.89 7.64 -3.62
N PHE A 278 -6.39 8.85 -3.47
CA PHE A 278 -6.90 9.81 -2.51
C PHE A 278 -7.60 10.96 -3.22
N TYR A 279 -8.84 11.19 -2.81
CA TYR A 279 -9.63 12.32 -3.26
C TYR A 279 -9.83 13.29 -2.11
N ALA A 280 -9.53 14.56 -2.34
CA ALA A 280 -9.67 15.60 -1.33
C ALA A 280 -10.57 16.72 -1.88
N GLY A 281 -11.56 17.11 -1.11
CA GLY A 281 -12.56 18.10 -1.53
C GLY A 281 -13.33 18.68 -0.37
N PRO A 282 -14.47 19.31 -0.63
CA PRO A 282 -15.35 19.83 0.42
C PRO A 282 -15.79 18.76 1.44
N PHE A 283 -15.72 17.49 1.06
CA PHE A 283 -16.01 16.34 1.89
C PHE A 283 -14.81 15.88 2.74
N GLY A 284 -13.68 16.60 2.70
CA GLY A 284 -12.43 16.20 3.38
C GLY A 284 -11.54 15.31 2.51
N LEU A 285 -10.88 14.32 3.13
CA LEU A 285 -10.01 13.36 2.48
C LEU A 285 -10.68 11.98 2.44
N MET A 286 -10.83 11.44 1.24
CA MET A 286 -11.39 10.11 1.00
C MET A 286 -10.34 9.23 0.33
N ARG A 287 -10.26 7.97 0.74
CA ARG A 287 -9.46 6.93 0.10
C ARG A 287 -10.39 5.94 -0.59
N VAL A 288 -10.11 5.65 -1.85
CA VAL A 288 -10.87 4.72 -2.68
C VAL A 288 -9.92 3.71 -3.31
N VAL A 289 -10.32 2.46 -3.39
CA VAL A 289 -9.65 1.46 -4.22
C VAL A 289 -10.18 1.61 -5.64
N THR A 290 -9.27 1.81 -6.59
CA THR A 290 -9.53 1.79 -8.03
C THR A 290 -8.84 0.58 -8.64
N THR A 291 -9.17 0.26 -9.88
CA THR A 291 -8.61 -0.87 -10.61
C THR A 291 -7.79 -0.36 -11.77
N ILE A 292 -6.54 -0.84 -11.87
CA ILE A 292 -5.71 -0.73 -13.08
C ILE A 292 -5.80 -2.10 -13.77
N GLU A 293 -6.46 -2.17 -14.91
CA GLU A 293 -6.90 -3.44 -15.48
C GLU A 293 -5.75 -4.36 -15.90
N GLU A 294 -4.57 -3.81 -16.23
CA GLU A 294 -3.43 -4.63 -16.64
C GLU A 294 -2.12 -3.92 -16.36
N VAL A 295 -1.26 -4.58 -15.57
CA VAL A 295 0.10 -4.13 -15.24
C VAL A 295 1.06 -5.26 -15.53
N GLU A 296 2.16 -4.96 -16.20
CA GLU A 296 3.26 -5.89 -16.44
C GLU A 296 4.47 -5.46 -15.61
N ILE A 297 5.12 -6.43 -14.96
CA ILE A 297 6.31 -6.20 -14.13
C ILE A 297 7.33 -7.27 -14.48
N GLN A 298 8.56 -6.88 -14.81
CA GLN A 298 9.65 -7.81 -15.06
C GLN A 298 10.93 -7.30 -14.43
N GLY A 299 11.84 -8.20 -14.10
CA GLY A 299 13.05 -7.78 -13.44
C GLY A 299 14.12 -8.83 -13.30
N PHE A 300 15.21 -8.37 -12.71
CA PHE A 300 16.35 -9.17 -12.30
C PHE A 300 16.69 -8.86 -10.84
N GLU A 301 16.91 -9.89 -10.07
CA GLU A 301 17.35 -9.78 -8.67
C GLU A 301 18.60 -10.63 -8.45
N MET A 302 19.51 -10.12 -7.62
CA MET A 302 20.68 -10.85 -7.17
C MET A 302 21.03 -10.44 -5.75
N ASP A 303 21.39 -11.42 -4.93
CA ASP A 303 22.03 -11.19 -3.64
C ASP A 303 23.29 -12.05 -3.50
N PHE A 304 24.21 -11.58 -2.67
CA PHE A 304 25.42 -12.33 -2.33
C PHE A 304 25.83 -12.14 -0.88
N ASN A 305 26.52 -13.15 -0.36
CA ASN A 305 27.20 -13.10 0.94
C ASN A 305 28.60 -13.72 0.77
N ALA A 306 29.64 -12.98 1.16
CA ALA A 306 31.02 -13.35 0.98
C ALA A 306 31.81 -13.24 2.30
N VAL A 307 32.41 -14.34 2.76
CA VAL A 307 33.39 -14.38 3.85
C VAL A 307 34.78 -14.14 3.25
N ILE A 308 35.26 -12.89 3.29
CA ILE A 308 36.51 -12.45 2.67
C ILE A 308 37.71 -12.98 3.49
N THR A 309 37.62 -12.78 4.82
CA THR A 309 38.57 -13.33 5.79
C THR A 309 37.81 -13.91 6.99
N GLU A 310 38.51 -14.50 7.95
CA GLU A 310 37.90 -14.99 9.21
C GLU A 310 37.20 -13.85 9.98
N ASN A 311 37.59 -12.61 9.72
CA ASN A 311 37.10 -11.42 10.44
C ASN A 311 36.27 -10.49 9.58
N LEU A 312 36.23 -10.66 8.25
CA LEU A 312 35.59 -9.74 7.32
C LEU A 312 34.58 -10.46 6.43
N SER A 313 33.34 -10.03 6.49
CA SER A 313 32.28 -10.40 5.57
C SER A 313 31.77 -9.19 4.79
N VAL A 314 31.35 -9.44 3.55
CA VAL A 314 30.72 -8.47 2.65
C VAL A 314 29.46 -9.12 2.10
N PHE A 315 28.38 -8.38 2.09
CA PHE A 315 27.10 -8.85 1.57
C PHE A 315 26.39 -7.73 0.83
N GLY A 316 25.53 -8.08 -0.09
CA GLY A 316 24.81 -7.10 -0.86
C GLY A 316 23.75 -7.71 -1.75
N GLY A 317 23.01 -6.83 -2.39
CA GLY A 317 21.99 -7.21 -3.34
C GLY A 317 21.74 -6.11 -4.34
N LEU A 318 21.15 -6.48 -5.45
CA LEU A 318 20.64 -5.56 -6.44
C LEU A 318 19.30 -6.09 -6.96
N GLY A 319 18.37 -5.18 -7.20
CA GLY A 319 17.15 -5.39 -7.93
C GLY A 319 17.05 -4.37 -9.06
N ILE A 320 16.67 -4.83 -10.23
CA ILE A 320 16.34 -3.99 -11.39
C ILE A 320 14.94 -4.39 -11.81
N LEU A 321 14.07 -3.42 -11.92
CA LEU A 321 12.66 -3.62 -12.19
C LEU A 321 12.24 -2.73 -13.34
N ASP A 322 11.48 -3.30 -14.26
CA ASP A 322 10.81 -2.63 -15.36
C ASP A 322 9.32 -2.95 -15.20
N SER A 323 8.49 -1.91 -15.16
CA SER A 323 7.05 -2.06 -14.95
C SER A 323 6.29 -1.14 -15.89
N GLU A 324 5.15 -1.59 -16.37
CA GLU A 324 4.33 -0.80 -17.29
C GLU A 324 2.84 -0.99 -17.00
N ILE A 325 2.11 0.12 -16.99
CA ILE A 325 0.64 0.12 -17.01
C ILE A 325 0.20 -0.11 -18.46
N ILE A 326 -0.23 -1.33 -18.75
CA ILE A 326 -0.66 -1.71 -20.11
C ILE A 326 -2.06 -1.17 -20.39
N ARG A 327 -2.97 -1.23 -19.40
CA ARG A 327 -4.34 -0.76 -19.57
C ARG A 327 -4.88 -0.18 -18.24
N ASN A 328 -5.44 1.02 -18.34
CA ASN A 328 -6.09 1.71 -17.23
C ASN A 328 -7.28 2.51 -17.78
N THR A 329 -8.50 1.99 -17.63
CA THR A 329 -9.72 2.68 -18.12
C THR A 329 -10.17 3.77 -17.14
N HIS A 330 -9.79 3.68 -15.89
CA HIS A 330 -10.02 4.73 -14.91
C HIS A 330 -9.22 6.01 -15.24
N ARG A 331 -7.97 5.82 -15.71
CA ARG A 331 -7.08 6.91 -16.13
C ARG A 331 -6.36 6.55 -17.45
N PRO A 332 -7.05 6.64 -18.60
CA PRO A 332 -6.48 6.17 -19.89
C PRO A 332 -5.16 6.85 -20.28
N VAL A 333 -4.93 8.06 -19.80
CA VAL A 333 -3.71 8.83 -20.08
C VAL A 333 -2.45 8.25 -19.42
N THR A 334 -2.61 7.31 -18.50
CA THR A 334 -1.49 6.70 -17.74
C THR A 334 -0.96 5.42 -18.37
N GLN A 335 -1.51 4.99 -19.51
CA GLN A 335 -0.99 3.83 -20.24
C GLN A 335 0.43 4.10 -20.74
N GLY A 336 1.33 3.18 -20.48
CA GLY A 336 2.76 3.32 -20.75
C GLY A 336 3.58 3.93 -19.60
N ASN A 337 2.93 4.35 -18.51
CA ASN A 337 3.62 4.79 -17.31
C ASN A 337 4.06 3.59 -16.46
N ASP A 338 5.03 3.83 -15.57
CA ASP A 338 5.48 2.85 -14.60
C ASP A 338 4.38 2.51 -13.57
N ALA A 339 4.42 1.30 -13.03
CA ALA A 339 3.58 0.94 -11.90
C ALA A 339 3.91 1.81 -10.68
N PRO A 340 2.89 2.36 -9.99
CA PRO A 340 3.14 3.17 -8.80
C PRO A 340 3.83 2.37 -7.68
N GLN A 341 4.68 3.05 -6.90
CA GLN A 341 5.38 2.52 -5.73
C GLN A 341 6.37 1.38 -6.05
N ALA A 342 6.83 1.30 -7.29
CA ALA A 342 7.81 0.34 -7.77
C ALA A 342 9.09 1.08 -8.21
N PRO A 343 10.17 1.12 -7.38
CA PRO A 343 11.42 1.77 -7.79
C PRO A 343 12.09 0.95 -8.90
N ASP A 344 12.62 1.65 -9.91
CA ASP A 344 13.28 1.05 -11.07
C ASP A 344 14.50 0.19 -10.72
N ARG A 345 15.16 0.50 -9.60
CA ARG A 345 16.33 -0.24 -9.10
C ARG A 345 16.53 -0.06 -7.61
N THR A 346 17.11 -1.06 -7.00
CA THR A 346 17.56 -1.04 -5.61
C THR A 346 18.92 -1.70 -5.50
N TYR A 347 19.82 -1.08 -4.74
CA TYR A 347 21.12 -1.65 -4.41
C TYR A 347 21.35 -1.59 -2.92
N ASN A 348 21.96 -2.61 -2.37
CA ASN A 348 22.47 -2.56 -1.02
C ASN A 348 23.87 -3.20 -0.97
N LEU A 349 24.74 -2.67 -0.14
CA LEU A 349 26.07 -3.19 0.10
C LEU A 349 26.41 -3.00 1.57
N GLY A 350 26.69 -4.12 2.25
CA GLY A 350 27.07 -4.11 3.64
C GLY A 350 28.43 -4.77 3.84
N THR A 351 29.14 -4.32 4.86
CA THR A 351 30.37 -4.98 5.32
C THR A 351 30.35 -5.09 6.84
N GLN A 352 30.85 -6.21 7.36
CA GLN A 352 30.97 -6.46 8.77
C GLN A 352 32.36 -6.99 9.08
N PHE A 353 33.00 -6.35 10.07
CA PHE A 353 34.30 -6.72 10.56
C PHE A 353 34.20 -7.08 12.05
N GLU A 354 34.71 -8.25 12.42
CA GLU A 354 34.66 -8.78 13.78
C GLU A 354 36.08 -9.08 14.26
N MET A 355 36.39 -8.71 15.50
CA MET A 355 37.67 -9.05 16.10
C MET A 355 37.59 -9.04 17.62
N THR A 356 38.41 -9.88 18.25
CA THR A 356 38.65 -9.81 19.71
C THR A 356 39.65 -8.68 19.99
N VAL A 357 39.20 -7.61 20.61
CA VAL A 357 40.04 -6.43 20.92
C VAL A 357 40.75 -6.54 22.25
N ALA A 358 40.19 -7.30 23.19
CA ALA A 358 40.77 -7.61 24.49
C ALA A 358 40.23 -8.94 24.99
N SER A 359 40.86 -9.53 26.02
CA SER A 359 40.37 -10.80 26.60
C SER A 359 38.89 -10.64 27.03
N GLY A 360 38.01 -11.41 26.37
CA GLY A 360 36.58 -11.44 26.64
C GLY A 360 35.82 -10.20 26.10
N ILE A 361 36.40 -9.44 25.17
CA ILE A 361 35.69 -8.32 24.48
C ILE A 361 35.77 -8.53 22.97
N GLU A 362 34.63 -8.75 22.37
CA GLU A 362 34.43 -8.84 20.93
C GLU A 362 34.01 -7.47 20.38
N MET A 363 34.63 -7.02 19.29
CA MET A 363 34.25 -5.83 18.58
C MET A 363 33.63 -6.23 17.23
N THR A 364 32.45 -5.68 16.93
CA THR A 364 31.81 -5.77 15.60
C THR A 364 31.65 -4.39 15.04
N ALA A 365 32.25 -4.14 13.86
CA ALA A 365 32.04 -2.91 13.09
C ALA A 365 31.26 -3.25 11.82
N ARG A 366 30.18 -2.50 11.57
CA ARG A 366 29.31 -2.70 10.40
C ARG A 366 29.01 -1.39 9.69
N LEU A 367 29.03 -1.44 8.36
CA LEU A 367 28.66 -0.36 7.48
C LEU A 367 27.63 -0.90 6.48
N ASP A 368 26.54 -0.18 6.30
CA ASP A 368 25.47 -0.52 5.38
C ASP A 368 25.16 0.69 4.47
N TRP A 369 25.32 0.51 3.18
CA TRP A 369 24.93 1.46 2.15
C TRP A 369 23.72 0.92 1.41
N GLN A 370 22.72 1.79 1.16
CA GLN A 370 21.53 1.51 0.38
C GLN A 370 21.32 2.59 -0.66
N HIS A 371 20.93 2.17 -1.86
CA HIS A 371 20.48 3.04 -2.93
C HIS A 371 19.09 2.59 -3.37
N VAL A 372 18.18 3.54 -3.49
CA VAL A 372 16.84 3.32 -4.03
C VAL A 372 16.68 4.25 -5.23
N GLY A 373 16.29 3.70 -6.36
CA GLY A 373 16.10 4.42 -7.61
C GLY A 373 14.88 5.34 -7.61
N GLU A 374 14.65 5.94 -8.74
CA GLU A 374 13.48 6.76 -8.98
C GLU A 374 12.19 5.93 -8.83
N MET A 375 11.13 6.56 -8.34
CA MET A 375 9.85 5.91 -8.11
C MET A 375 8.70 6.90 -8.25
N ALA A 376 7.66 6.51 -8.96
CA ALA A 376 6.40 7.22 -8.99
C ALA A 376 5.48 6.75 -7.84
N PHE A 377 4.75 7.69 -7.22
CA PHE A 377 3.78 7.38 -6.16
C PHE A 377 2.33 7.26 -6.67
N HIS A 378 2.10 7.59 -7.94
CA HIS A 378 0.79 7.59 -8.57
C HIS A 378 0.88 7.13 -10.02
N SER A 379 -0.24 6.68 -10.59
CA SER A 379 -0.30 6.35 -12.02
C SER A 379 -0.11 7.56 -12.92
N LEU A 380 -0.54 8.77 -12.51
CA LEU A 380 -0.20 10.02 -13.20
C LEU A 380 1.25 10.41 -12.89
N GLN A 381 2.07 10.59 -13.93
CA GLN A 381 3.53 10.81 -13.80
C GLN A 381 4.03 12.01 -14.61
N GLY A 382 3.15 12.85 -15.05
CA GLY A 382 3.47 14.04 -15.82
C GLY A 382 2.29 14.57 -16.63
N GLU A 383 1.20 13.82 -16.67
CA GLU A 383 -0.01 14.16 -17.39
C GLU A 383 -0.74 15.29 -16.67
N GLU A 384 -1.45 16.07 -17.45
CA GLU A 384 -2.31 17.13 -16.93
C GLU A 384 -3.64 16.54 -16.44
N THR A 385 -4.06 16.97 -15.26
CA THR A 385 -5.40 16.65 -14.73
C THR A 385 -6.13 17.92 -14.31
N PRO A 386 -7.47 17.99 -14.49
CA PRO A 386 -8.27 19.11 -14.02
C PRO A 386 -8.28 19.18 -12.49
N THR A 387 -8.35 20.40 -11.94
CA THR A 387 -8.37 20.60 -10.49
C THR A 387 -9.58 21.41 -10.03
N ILE A 388 -10.05 21.16 -8.82
CA ILE A 388 -11.18 21.89 -8.22
C ILE A 388 -10.90 23.39 -8.03
N TRP A 389 -9.65 23.81 -8.02
CA TRP A 389 -9.26 25.21 -7.81
C TRP A 389 -9.72 26.14 -8.91
N GLN A 390 -9.98 25.64 -10.13
CA GLN A 390 -10.53 26.44 -11.22
C GLN A 390 -11.86 27.13 -10.86
N VAL A 391 -12.65 26.52 -9.98
CA VAL A 391 -13.95 27.06 -9.56
C VAL A 391 -13.76 28.14 -8.52
N PHE A 392 -12.81 27.96 -7.61
CA PHE A 392 -12.60 28.87 -6.48
C PHE A 392 -11.71 30.06 -6.83
N TYR A 393 -10.86 29.93 -7.85
CA TYR A 393 -9.91 30.96 -8.26
C TYR A 393 -9.97 31.22 -9.77
N PRO A 394 -10.82 32.14 -10.23
CA PRO A 394 -10.83 32.53 -11.62
C PRO A 394 -9.45 33.03 -12.06
N GLY A 395 -8.84 32.36 -13.05
CA GLY A 395 -7.50 32.66 -13.56
C GLY A 395 -6.39 31.72 -13.07
N VAL A 396 -6.69 30.79 -12.17
CA VAL A 396 -5.79 29.65 -11.88
C VAL A 396 -5.89 28.66 -13.04
N PRO A 397 -4.78 27.98 -13.43
CA PRO A 397 -4.84 26.92 -14.44
C PRO A 397 -5.91 25.88 -14.08
N ILE A 398 -6.71 25.51 -15.07
CA ILE A 398 -7.76 24.49 -14.94
C ILE A 398 -7.14 23.11 -14.70
N THR A 399 -5.95 22.91 -15.22
CA THR A 399 -5.20 21.66 -15.12
C THR A 399 -3.89 21.86 -14.39
N GLN A 400 -3.39 20.82 -13.78
CA GLN A 400 -2.06 20.76 -13.19
C GLN A 400 -1.33 19.49 -13.63
N ASN A 401 -0.02 19.62 -13.76
CA ASN A 401 0.89 18.51 -14.06
C ASN A 401 1.40 17.89 -12.75
N PHE A 402 1.34 16.57 -12.67
CA PHE A 402 1.70 15.79 -11.48
C PHE A 402 3.10 15.19 -11.52
N SER A 403 4.02 15.71 -12.33
CA SER A 403 5.42 15.26 -12.37
C SER A 403 6.13 15.25 -11.01
N LYS A 404 5.61 15.95 -10.01
CA LYS A 404 6.14 15.95 -8.63
C LYS A 404 5.58 14.85 -7.73
N ALA A 405 4.75 13.97 -8.26
CA ALA A 405 4.38 12.73 -7.58
C ALA A 405 5.44 11.63 -7.73
N THR A 406 6.65 12.00 -8.12
CA THR A 406 7.82 11.12 -8.23
C THR A 406 8.84 11.45 -7.15
N ARG A 407 9.65 10.48 -6.81
CA ARG A 407 10.82 10.63 -5.94
C ARG A 407 12.07 10.36 -6.74
N ASP A 408 13.02 11.28 -6.69
CA ASP A 408 14.37 11.08 -7.23
C ASP A 408 15.08 9.94 -6.50
N ALA A 409 16.05 9.33 -7.17
CA ALA A 409 16.90 8.32 -6.56
C ALA A 409 17.69 8.90 -5.39
N TYR A 410 17.88 8.09 -4.34
CA TYR A 410 18.62 8.50 -3.16
C TYR A 410 19.49 7.38 -2.60
N SER A 411 20.43 7.74 -1.73
CA SER A 411 21.30 6.78 -1.06
C SER A 411 21.47 7.12 0.41
N THR A 412 21.39 6.14 1.28
CA THR A 412 21.66 6.29 2.71
C THR A 412 22.84 5.42 3.14
N LEU A 413 23.55 5.89 4.14
CA LEU A 413 24.67 5.18 4.76
C LEU A 413 24.44 5.08 6.27
N ASN A 414 24.52 3.86 6.79
CA ASN A 414 24.40 3.55 8.22
C ASN A 414 25.70 2.93 8.71
N ALA A 415 26.11 3.25 9.92
CA ALA A 415 27.29 2.69 10.56
C ALA A 415 27.02 2.30 12.00
N ARG A 416 27.66 1.20 12.44
CA ARG A 416 27.55 0.72 13.82
C ARG A 416 28.89 0.11 14.27
N ILE A 417 29.28 0.39 15.51
CA ILE A 417 30.39 -0.29 16.20
C ILE A 417 29.90 -0.77 17.55
N SER A 418 29.97 -2.06 17.79
CA SER A 418 29.59 -2.70 19.04
C SER A 418 30.80 -3.31 19.73
N PHE A 419 30.83 -3.26 21.05
CA PHE A 419 31.76 -3.94 21.93
C PHE A 419 30.95 -4.80 22.88
N ASP A 420 31.13 -6.10 22.83
CA ASP A 420 30.38 -7.06 23.62
C ASP A 420 31.32 -7.86 24.53
N SER A 421 30.97 -7.91 25.79
CA SER A 421 31.62 -8.70 26.84
C SER A 421 30.59 -9.63 27.49
N GLU A 422 31.05 -10.56 28.32
CA GLU A 422 30.18 -11.49 29.04
C GLU A 422 29.04 -10.78 29.77
N ASN A 423 29.31 -9.65 30.41
CA ASN A 423 28.37 -8.97 31.28
C ASN A 423 27.87 -7.61 30.77
N TRP A 424 28.47 -7.07 29.72
CA TRP A 424 28.06 -5.76 29.20
C TRP A 424 28.21 -5.69 27.67
N GLY A 425 27.42 -4.84 27.06
CA GLY A 425 27.51 -4.45 25.66
C GLY A 425 27.41 -2.95 25.53
N LEU A 426 28.23 -2.39 24.64
CA LEU A 426 28.22 -0.99 24.24
C LEU A 426 28.14 -0.90 22.73
N THR A 427 27.13 -0.21 22.21
CA THR A 427 26.98 0.06 20.78
C THR A 427 26.93 1.53 20.50
N LEU A 428 27.73 1.99 19.54
CA LEU A 428 27.66 3.31 18.94
C LEU A 428 27.08 3.14 17.54
N TRP A 429 26.08 3.94 17.19
CA TRP A 429 25.47 3.84 15.88
C TRP A 429 25.12 5.21 15.28
N GLY A 430 25.08 5.27 13.96
CA GLY A 430 24.57 6.38 13.18
C GLY A 430 23.72 5.84 12.03
N ARG A 431 22.59 6.46 11.78
CA ARG A 431 21.71 6.20 10.64
C ARG A 431 21.67 7.41 9.74
N ASN A 432 21.59 7.18 8.43
CA ASN A 432 21.65 8.23 7.42
C ASN A 432 22.77 9.24 7.69
N ILE A 433 23.99 8.74 7.97
CA ILE A 433 25.15 9.55 8.39
C ILE A 433 25.64 10.52 7.32
N THR A 434 25.13 10.40 6.10
CA THR A 434 25.36 11.30 4.97
C THR A 434 24.35 12.45 4.91
N ASP A 435 23.35 12.46 5.83
CA ASP A 435 22.28 13.47 5.91
C ASP A 435 21.54 13.62 4.57
N GLU A 436 21.22 12.49 3.93
CA GLU A 436 20.45 12.47 2.69
C GLU A 436 19.00 12.86 2.96
N ASN A 437 18.50 13.83 2.18
CA ASN A 437 17.11 14.28 2.26
C ASN A 437 16.32 13.66 1.11
N TYR A 438 15.32 12.86 1.44
CA TYR A 438 14.47 12.18 0.47
C TYR A 438 13.00 12.18 0.93
N LEU A 439 12.10 11.86 0.02
CA LEU A 439 10.69 11.66 0.32
C LEU A 439 10.47 10.17 0.61
N GLU A 440 9.95 9.87 1.82
CA GLU A 440 9.53 8.51 2.18
C GLU A 440 8.26 8.14 1.42
N GLU A 441 7.28 9.06 1.44
CA GLU A 441 5.98 8.87 0.82
C GLU A 441 5.45 10.18 0.26
N VAL A 442 4.78 10.07 -0.88
CA VAL A 442 3.93 11.12 -1.43
C VAL A 442 2.54 10.55 -1.64
N ILE A 443 1.53 11.22 -1.11
CA ILE A 443 0.13 10.89 -1.32
C ILE A 443 -0.47 11.96 -2.24
N PRO A 444 -0.53 11.75 -3.55
CA PRO A 444 -1.12 12.68 -4.47
C PRO A 444 -2.65 12.71 -4.33
N ALA A 445 -3.22 13.90 -4.45
CA ALA A 445 -4.63 14.13 -4.65
C ALA A 445 -4.79 15.01 -5.90
N PRO A 446 -4.70 14.41 -7.10
CA PRO A 446 -4.57 15.13 -8.36
C PRO A 446 -5.67 16.17 -8.60
N GLU A 447 -6.92 15.79 -8.48
CA GLU A 447 -8.06 16.65 -8.72
C GLU A 447 -8.22 17.75 -7.65
N PHE A 448 -7.61 17.56 -6.48
CA PHE A 448 -7.46 18.62 -5.47
C PHE A 448 -6.34 19.61 -5.84
N GLY A 449 -5.37 19.18 -6.66
CA GLY A 449 -4.24 19.99 -7.09
C GLY A 449 -3.12 20.08 -6.06
N GLY A 450 -2.90 19.03 -5.28
CA GLY A 450 -1.88 18.96 -4.25
C GLY A 450 -1.46 17.56 -3.88
N SER A 451 -0.47 17.46 -3.00
CA SER A 451 0.02 16.21 -2.45
C SER A 451 0.36 16.37 -0.98
N PHE A 452 0.14 15.32 -0.21
CA PHE A 452 0.67 15.19 1.16
C PHE A 452 2.04 14.52 1.05
N ILE A 453 3.04 15.04 1.74
CA ILE A 453 4.41 14.51 1.69
C ILE A 453 4.89 14.11 3.07
N HIS A 454 5.56 12.96 3.14
CA HIS A 454 6.29 12.51 4.31
C HIS A 454 7.79 12.50 3.97
N PRO A 455 8.61 13.32 4.65
CA PRO A 455 10.06 13.28 4.47
C PRO A 455 10.63 11.99 5.08
N GLY A 456 11.68 11.48 4.48
CA GLY A 456 12.47 10.39 5.03
C GLY A 456 13.15 10.75 6.36
N ALA A 457 13.59 9.72 7.06
CA ALA A 457 14.27 9.90 8.34
C ALA A 457 15.59 10.70 8.14
N GLN A 458 15.75 11.75 8.91
CA GLN A 458 16.98 12.53 8.96
C GLN A 458 18.13 11.73 9.61
N ASP A 459 19.32 12.27 9.59
CA ASP A 459 20.46 11.70 10.30
C ASP A 459 20.17 11.53 11.82
N SER A 460 20.61 10.43 12.35
CA SER A 460 20.47 10.17 13.78
C SER A 460 21.65 9.35 14.31
N TYR A 461 22.03 9.64 15.53
CA TYR A 461 23.15 9.00 16.21
C TYR A 461 22.74 8.57 17.62
N GLY A 462 23.29 7.45 18.07
CA GLY A 462 22.96 6.96 19.41
C GLY A 462 24.03 6.10 20.01
N VAL A 463 23.85 5.89 21.32
CA VAL A 463 24.67 5.03 22.15
C VAL A 463 23.73 4.12 22.94
N ASP A 464 23.93 2.81 22.80
CA ASP A 464 23.19 1.82 23.59
C ASP A 464 24.18 1.12 24.54
N PHE A 465 23.80 1.04 25.79
CA PHE A 465 24.53 0.28 26.79
C PHE A 465 23.61 -0.73 27.46
N ASN A 466 24.03 -1.98 27.49
CA ASN A 466 23.32 -3.03 28.20
C ASN A 466 24.24 -3.68 29.25
N TYR A 467 23.65 -4.12 30.34
CA TYR A 467 24.34 -4.87 31.38
C TYR A 467 23.52 -6.09 31.79
N ARG A 468 24.19 -7.24 31.88
CA ARG A 468 23.57 -8.52 32.29
C ARG A 468 24.07 -8.89 33.66
N PHE A 469 23.14 -9.14 34.57
CA PHE A 469 23.41 -9.49 35.96
C PHE A 469 23.63 -11.00 36.13
#